data_44ec81fa51bcb31107fb5f9a3772af8e
#
_entry.id   44ec81fa51bcb31107fb5f9a3772af8e
#
_cell.length_a   1.000
_cell.length_b   1.000
_cell.length_c   1.000
_cell.angle_alpha   90.00
_cell.angle_beta   90.00
_cell.angle_gamma   90.00
#
_symmetry.space_group_name_H-M   'P 1'
#
loop_
_entity.id
_entity.type
_entity.pdbx_description
1 polymer ?
#
loop_
_entity_poly.entity_id
_entity_poly.type
_entity_poly.pdbx_seq_one_letter_code
_entity_poly.pdbx_strand_id
1 'polypeptide(L)'
;MTQKPRNADYTRAYNRKAVLRILRRQAMSRAELARATGLTRAAASLIVEELLNAGVVTELAPQSAGRGRSATPLALLADSYYALAVDLARKGCTVGLCDIGGNLLQCRELPEQSDMTDAIAGALASL
;
A
#
# COMPACT_ATOMS: atom_id res chain seq x y z
N MET A 1 -21.20 3.46 27.58
CA MET A 1 -20.23 3.62 26.46
C MET A 1 -19.77 2.25 26.02
N THR A 2 -20.29 1.77 24.94
CA THR A 2 -19.88 0.46 24.36
C THR A 2 -18.56 0.68 23.64
N GLN A 3 -17.46 0.21 24.21
CA GLN A 3 -16.19 0.11 23.49
C GLN A 3 -16.37 -0.89 22.35
N LYS A 4 -16.38 -0.38 21.12
CA LYS A 4 -16.31 -1.19 19.91
C LYS A 4 -15.05 -2.06 19.99
N PRO A 5 -15.10 -3.37 19.68
CA PRO A 5 -13.95 -4.24 19.87
C PRO A 5 -12.79 -3.78 18.99
N ARG A 6 -11.76 -3.21 19.61
CA ARG A 6 -10.50 -2.78 18.97
C ARG A 6 -9.83 -3.89 18.15
N ASN A 7 -10.12 -5.15 18.47
CA ASN A 7 -9.56 -6.32 17.79
C ASN A 7 -10.06 -6.51 16.35
N ALA A 8 -11.32 -6.22 16.05
CA ALA A 8 -11.87 -6.42 14.70
C ALA A 8 -11.29 -5.42 13.69
N ASP A 9 -11.22 -4.14 14.07
CA ASP A 9 -10.65 -3.09 13.21
C ASP A 9 -9.15 -3.28 13.02
N TYR A 10 -8.43 -3.70 14.05
CA TYR A 10 -7.00 -4.03 13.96
C TYR A 10 -6.76 -5.22 13.03
N THR A 11 -7.53 -6.30 13.20
CA THR A 11 -7.43 -7.50 12.35
C THR A 11 -7.72 -7.16 10.88
N ARG A 12 -8.75 -6.33 10.62
CA ARG A 12 -9.11 -5.88 9.27
C ARG A 12 -7.98 -5.05 8.65
N ALA A 13 -7.40 -4.10 9.39
CA ALA A 13 -6.28 -3.30 8.93
C ALA A 13 -5.03 -4.16 8.66
N TYR A 14 -4.74 -5.13 9.51
CA TYR A 14 -3.65 -6.08 9.33
C TYR A 14 -3.82 -6.91 8.05
N ASN A 15 -5.01 -7.49 7.85
CA ASN A 15 -5.33 -8.30 6.68
C ASN A 15 -5.27 -7.49 5.38
N ARG A 16 -5.75 -6.25 5.41
CA ARG A 16 -5.65 -5.31 4.27
C ARG A 16 -4.20 -5.03 3.91
N LYS A 17 -3.33 -4.79 4.90
CA LYS A 17 -1.89 -4.62 4.68
C LYS A 17 -1.25 -5.88 4.08
N ALA A 18 -1.66 -7.07 4.51
CA ALA A 18 -1.15 -8.32 3.97
C ALA A 18 -1.50 -8.48 2.48
N VAL A 19 -2.74 -8.19 2.09
CA VAL A 19 -3.19 -8.19 0.68
C VAL A 19 -2.38 -7.19 -0.15
N LEU A 20 -2.23 -5.96 0.33
CA LEU A 20 -1.46 -4.93 -0.38
C LEU A 20 0.02 -5.29 -0.56
N ARG A 21 0.65 -5.90 0.44
CA ARG A 21 2.05 -6.37 0.35
C ARG A 21 2.24 -7.42 -0.74
N ILE A 22 1.25 -8.28 -0.93
CA ILE A 22 1.27 -9.30 -1.99
C ILE A 22 1.09 -8.63 -3.35
N LEU A 23 0.06 -7.80 -3.51
CA LEU A 23 -0.26 -7.11 -4.76
C LEU A 23 0.83 -6.13 -5.21
N ARG A 24 1.64 -5.62 -4.27
CA ARG A 24 2.83 -4.83 -4.61
C ARG A 24 3.89 -5.64 -5.37
N ARG A 25 3.94 -6.94 -5.18
CA ARG A 25 4.92 -7.82 -5.82
C ARG A 25 4.43 -8.43 -7.11
N GLN A 26 3.16 -8.80 -7.15
CA GLN A 26 2.55 -9.47 -8.31
C GLN A 26 1.03 -9.38 -8.30
N ALA A 27 0.43 -9.38 -9.48
CA ALA A 27 -1.01 -9.49 -9.61
C ALA A 27 -1.51 -10.87 -9.19
N MET A 28 -2.63 -10.92 -8.48
CA MET A 28 -3.26 -12.16 -8.02
C MET A 28 -4.78 -12.07 -8.06
N SER A 29 -5.44 -13.20 -8.29
CA SER A 29 -6.89 -13.32 -8.16
C SER A 29 -7.33 -13.35 -6.69
N ARG A 30 -8.62 -13.09 -6.43
CA ARG A 30 -9.21 -13.19 -5.08
C ARG A 30 -8.95 -14.55 -4.42
N ALA A 31 -9.03 -15.63 -5.19
CA ALA A 31 -8.79 -16.98 -4.67
C ALA A 31 -7.34 -17.23 -4.28
N GLU A 32 -6.39 -16.70 -5.05
CA GLU A 32 -4.97 -16.76 -4.75
C GLU A 32 -4.62 -15.90 -3.52
N LEU A 33 -5.18 -14.70 -3.41
CA LEU A 33 -5.03 -13.83 -2.24
C LEU A 33 -5.55 -14.51 -0.97
N ALA A 34 -6.73 -15.16 -1.03
CA ALA A 34 -7.26 -15.91 0.11
C ALA A 34 -6.29 -17.01 0.56
N ARG A 35 -5.75 -17.79 -0.37
CA ARG A 35 -4.76 -18.84 -0.06
C ARG A 35 -3.45 -18.27 0.50
N ALA A 36 -2.92 -17.23 -0.12
CA ALA A 36 -1.64 -16.63 0.27
C ALA A 36 -1.69 -15.95 1.65
N THR A 37 -2.86 -15.43 2.04
CA THR A 37 -3.06 -14.74 3.33
C THR A 37 -3.64 -15.62 4.42
N GLY A 38 -4.11 -16.83 4.09
CA GLY A 38 -4.84 -17.69 5.02
C GLY A 38 -6.26 -17.20 5.35
N LEU A 39 -6.78 -16.23 4.60
CA LEU A 39 -8.13 -15.70 4.77
C LEU A 39 -9.17 -16.62 4.13
N THR A 40 -10.40 -16.56 4.64
CA THR A 40 -11.55 -17.14 3.93
C THR A 40 -11.78 -16.38 2.61
N ARG A 41 -12.39 -17.05 1.63
CA ARG A 41 -12.74 -16.41 0.34
C ARG A 41 -13.63 -15.17 0.54
N ALA A 42 -14.58 -15.25 1.47
CA ALA A 42 -15.46 -14.13 1.80
C ALA A 42 -14.67 -12.94 2.38
N ALA A 43 -13.78 -13.19 3.34
CA ALA A 43 -12.96 -12.13 3.94
C ALA A 43 -12.02 -11.48 2.92
N ALA A 44 -11.37 -12.28 2.06
CA ALA A 44 -10.52 -11.76 0.99
C ALA A 44 -11.33 -10.91 -0.01
N SER A 45 -12.54 -11.36 -0.39
CA SER A 45 -13.42 -10.62 -1.30
C SER A 45 -13.86 -9.27 -0.71
N LEU A 46 -14.20 -9.21 0.58
CA LEU A 46 -14.56 -7.95 1.24
C LEU A 46 -13.40 -6.95 1.24
N ILE A 47 -12.18 -7.42 1.53
CA ILE A 47 -10.98 -6.56 1.51
C ILE A 47 -10.71 -6.05 0.09
N VAL A 48 -10.82 -6.93 -0.91
CA VAL A 48 -10.64 -6.54 -2.31
C VAL A 48 -11.66 -5.50 -2.75
N GLU A 49 -12.94 -5.66 -2.40
CA GLU A 49 -13.97 -4.66 -2.71
C GLU A 49 -13.65 -3.29 -2.08
N GLU A 50 -13.17 -3.27 -0.84
CA GLU A 50 -12.73 -2.03 -0.21
C GLU A 50 -11.57 -1.36 -0.97
N LEU A 51 -10.59 -2.14 -1.41
CA LEU A 51 -9.43 -1.63 -2.13
C LEU A 51 -9.79 -1.15 -3.56
N LEU A 52 -10.73 -1.83 -4.23
CA LEU A 52 -11.28 -1.39 -5.52
C LEU A 52 -12.05 -0.08 -5.36
N ASN A 53 -12.94 0.02 -4.36
CA ASN A 53 -13.71 1.22 -4.08
C ASN A 53 -12.84 2.41 -3.67
N ALA A 54 -11.70 2.15 -3.00
CA ALA A 54 -10.70 3.17 -2.66
C ALA A 54 -9.80 3.57 -3.84
N GLY A 55 -9.91 2.90 -5.00
CA GLY A 55 -9.07 3.15 -6.16
C GLY A 55 -7.59 2.77 -5.95
N VAL A 56 -7.31 1.83 -5.04
CA VAL A 56 -5.94 1.37 -4.71
C VAL A 56 -5.52 0.20 -5.57
N VAL A 57 -6.48 -0.61 -6.01
CA VAL A 57 -6.27 -1.75 -6.89
C VAL A 57 -7.22 -1.70 -8.08
N THR A 58 -6.89 -2.41 -9.14
CA THR A 58 -7.73 -2.58 -10.33
C THR A 58 -7.81 -4.03 -10.74
N GLU A 59 -8.86 -4.40 -11.45
CA GLU A 59 -8.98 -5.71 -12.09
C GLU A 59 -8.29 -5.68 -13.46
N LEU A 60 -7.49 -6.70 -13.72
CA LEU A 60 -6.89 -6.93 -15.02
C LEU A 60 -7.80 -7.80 -15.90
N ALA A 61 -7.47 -7.90 -17.19
CA ALA A 61 -8.16 -8.80 -18.10
C ALA A 61 -8.16 -10.23 -17.56
N PRO A 62 -9.29 -10.96 -17.68
CA PRO A 62 -9.36 -12.34 -17.24
C PRO A 62 -8.30 -13.21 -17.93
N GLN A 63 -7.60 -14.01 -17.14
CA GLN A 63 -6.61 -14.96 -17.65
C GLN A 63 -7.17 -16.38 -17.57
N SER A 64 -7.14 -17.12 -18.70
CA SER A 64 -7.49 -18.52 -18.70
C SER A 64 -6.27 -19.34 -18.25
N ALA A 65 -6.33 -19.88 -17.04
CA ALA A 65 -5.34 -20.81 -16.53
C ALA A 65 -5.75 -22.26 -16.85
N GLY A 66 -5.61 -22.71 -18.09
CA GLY A 66 -5.84 -24.10 -18.51
C GLY A 66 -7.30 -24.58 -18.33
N ARG A 67 -7.50 -25.85 -17.93
CA ARG A 67 -8.81 -26.48 -17.67
C ARG A 67 -9.45 -25.94 -16.40
N GLY A 68 -9.93 -24.68 -16.41
CA GLY A 68 -10.57 -24.12 -15.23
C GLY A 68 -11.27 -22.81 -15.50
N ARG A 69 -12.03 -22.35 -14.50
CA ARG A 69 -12.72 -21.06 -14.52
C ARG A 69 -11.70 -19.93 -14.69
N SER A 70 -11.94 -19.06 -15.66
CA SER A 70 -11.18 -17.83 -15.86
C SER A 70 -11.04 -17.06 -14.52
N ALA A 71 -9.82 -16.71 -14.17
CA ALA A 71 -9.52 -15.91 -12.98
C ALA A 71 -9.25 -14.47 -13.41
N THR A 72 -9.82 -13.52 -12.69
CA THR A 72 -9.56 -12.08 -12.87
C THR A 72 -8.48 -11.66 -11.88
N PRO A 73 -7.24 -11.41 -12.34
CA PRO A 73 -6.19 -10.92 -11.46
C PRO A 73 -6.45 -9.48 -11.03
N LEU A 74 -5.97 -9.14 -9.84
CA LEU A 74 -5.99 -7.80 -9.28
C LEU A 74 -4.55 -7.27 -9.28
N ALA A 75 -4.38 -6.01 -9.63
CA ALA A 75 -3.11 -5.32 -9.61
C ALA A 75 -3.18 -4.07 -8.72
N LEU A 76 -2.08 -3.74 -8.07
CA LEU A 76 -1.92 -2.49 -7.35
C LEU A 76 -1.82 -1.33 -8.33
N LEU A 77 -2.55 -0.23 -8.07
CA LEU A 77 -2.38 1.05 -8.74
C LEU A 77 -1.31 1.84 -7.98
N ALA A 78 -0.05 1.71 -8.39
CA ALA A 78 1.09 2.26 -7.66
C ALA A 78 1.02 3.78 -7.47
N ASP A 79 0.46 4.49 -8.45
CA ASP A 79 0.29 5.94 -8.48
C ASP A 79 -1.01 6.46 -7.84
N SER A 80 -1.78 5.59 -7.18
CA SER A 80 -3.04 5.97 -6.54
C SER A 80 -2.83 6.81 -5.25
N TYR A 81 -1.76 6.56 -4.53
CA TYR A 81 -1.37 7.28 -3.32
C TYR A 81 0.14 7.42 -3.22
N TYR A 82 0.56 8.43 -2.48
CA TYR A 82 1.97 8.74 -2.25
C TYR A 82 2.26 8.81 -0.76
N ALA A 83 3.51 8.56 -0.41
CA ALA A 83 4.03 8.69 0.95
C ALA A 83 5.22 9.65 0.94
N LEU A 84 5.19 10.61 1.86
CA LEU A 84 6.35 11.43 2.19
C LEU A 84 7.12 10.74 3.31
N ALA A 85 8.43 10.62 3.13
CA ALA A 85 9.32 10.01 4.10
C ALA A 85 10.41 10.99 4.51
N VAL A 86 10.81 10.95 5.77
CA VAL A 86 11.92 11.71 6.31
C VAL A 86 12.84 10.74 7.05
N ASP A 87 14.08 10.66 6.64
CA ASP A 87 15.13 9.92 7.32
C ASP A 87 16.06 10.92 8.02
N LEU A 88 16.07 10.89 9.36
CA LEU A 88 16.88 11.77 10.19
C LEU A 88 18.22 11.12 10.50
N ALA A 89 19.28 11.70 9.99
CA ALA A 89 20.64 11.28 10.27
C ALA A 89 21.35 12.29 11.20
N ARG A 90 22.48 11.88 11.74
CA ARG A 90 23.25 12.72 12.68
C ARG A 90 23.76 14.04 12.07
N LYS A 91 23.94 14.09 10.75
CA LYS A 91 24.47 15.26 10.03
C LYS A 91 23.55 15.71 8.90
N GLY A 92 22.24 15.80 9.18
CA GLY A 92 21.26 16.22 8.22
C GLY A 92 20.08 15.26 8.13
N CYS A 93 19.31 15.37 7.07
CA CYS A 93 18.20 14.45 6.80
C CYS A 93 18.00 14.22 5.30
N THR A 94 17.31 13.17 4.98
CA THR A 94 16.84 12.92 3.62
C THR A 94 15.32 12.95 3.60
N VAL A 95 14.74 13.70 2.68
CA VAL A 95 13.29 13.70 2.42
C VAL A 95 13.01 13.04 1.09
N GLY A 96 11.94 12.26 1.02
CA GLY A 96 11.60 11.50 -0.17
C GLY A 96 10.11 11.39 -0.41
N LEU A 97 9.74 11.27 -1.68
CA LEU A 97 8.40 10.96 -2.15
C LEU A 97 8.40 9.57 -2.76
N CYS A 98 7.55 8.70 -2.26
CA CYS A 98 7.36 7.34 -2.75
C CYS A 98 5.91 7.12 -3.18
N ASP A 99 5.69 6.28 -4.20
CA ASP A 99 4.38 5.73 -4.47
C ASP A 99 4.06 4.54 -3.54
N ILE A 100 2.82 4.05 -3.55
CA ILE A 100 2.45 2.89 -2.72
C ILE A 100 2.99 1.57 -3.26
N GLY A 101 3.48 1.54 -4.50
CA GLY A 101 4.23 0.42 -5.08
C GLY A 101 5.60 0.25 -4.43
N GLY A 102 6.11 1.29 -3.77
CA GLY A 102 7.42 1.33 -3.13
C GLY A 102 8.51 1.91 -4.02
N ASN A 103 8.15 2.59 -5.10
CA ASN A 103 9.09 3.28 -5.96
C ASN A 103 9.41 4.66 -5.37
N LEU A 104 10.69 4.97 -5.22
CA LEU A 104 11.15 6.28 -4.85
C LEU A 104 11.06 7.20 -6.08
N LEU A 105 10.19 8.20 -6.03
CA LEU A 105 9.93 9.11 -7.14
C LEU A 105 10.85 10.34 -7.09
N GLN A 106 11.03 10.89 -5.89
CA GLN A 106 11.91 12.03 -5.65
C GLN A 106 12.64 11.85 -4.32
N CYS A 107 13.84 12.40 -4.23
CA CYS A 107 14.67 12.35 -3.04
C CYS A 107 15.51 13.62 -2.94
N ARG A 108 15.64 14.17 -1.74
CA ARG A 108 16.49 15.34 -1.48
C ARG A 108 17.21 15.19 -0.17
N GLU A 109 18.53 15.38 -0.21
CA GLU A 109 19.37 15.45 0.97
C GLU A 109 19.45 16.89 1.48
N LEU A 110 19.27 17.07 2.78
CA LEU A 110 19.37 18.35 3.49
C LEU A 110 20.55 18.24 4.47
N PRO A 111 21.58 19.08 4.32
CA PRO A 111 22.68 19.11 5.26
C PRO A 111 22.21 19.60 6.63
N GLU A 112 22.99 19.31 7.67
CA GLU A 112 22.74 19.83 9.01
C GLU A 112 22.70 21.37 9.00
N GLN A 113 21.65 21.94 9.59
CA GLN A 113 21.47 23.37 9.72
C GLN A 113 20.71 23.71 11.01
N SER A 114 20.73 24.99 11.39
CA SER A 114 20.18 25.44 12.66
C SER A 114 18.67 25.26 12.80
N ASP A 115 17.95 25.27 11.69
CA ASP A 115 16.50 25.02 11.66
C ASP A 115 16.15 23.90 10.68
N MET A 116 16.25 22.67 11.16
CA MET A 116 15.92 21.49 10.38
C MET A 116 14.41 21.38 10.12
N THR A 117 13.57 21.91 11.00
CA THR A 117 12.11 21.82 10.88
C THR A 117 11.63 22.58 9.65
N ASP A 118 12.05 23.82 9.52
CA ASP A 118 11.71 24.66 8.36
C ASP A 118 12.32 24.14 7.07
N ALA A 119 13.55 23.62 7.14
CA ALA A 119 14.20 23.02 5.98
C ALA A 119 13.46 21.77 5.46
N ILE A 120 13.03 20.90 6.37
CA ILE A 120 12.24 19.71 6.04
C ILE A 120 10.88 20.12 5.46
N ALA A 121 10.17 21.05 6.12
CA ALA A 121 8.89 21.54 5.63
C ALA A 121 8.98 22.14 4.22
N GLY A 122 10.00 22.99 3.97
CA GLY A 122 10.25 23.56 2.66
C GLY A 122 10.60 22.53 1.59
N ALA A 123 11.41 21.52 1.95
CA ALA A 123 11.76 20.45 1.03
C ALA A 123 10.56 19.56 0.68
N LEU A 124 9.72 19.21 1.67
CA LEU A 124 8.49 18.43 1.45
C LEU A 124 7.47 19.16 0.60
N ALA A 125 7.35 20.48 0.76
CA ALA A 125 6.45 21.31 -0.03
C ALA A 125 6.88 21.42 -1.51
N SER A 126 8.12 21.08 -1.83
CA SER A 126 8.71 21.18 -3.18
C SER A 126 8.88 19.82 -3.88
N LEU A 127 8.48 18.71 -3.24
CA LEU A 127 8.40 17.38 -3.84
C LEU A 127 7.09 17.20 -4.60
#